data_84a7ada607e45b872bc2c239012f4817
#
_entry.id   84a7ada607e45b872bc2c239012f4817
#
_cell.length_a   1.000
_cell.length_b   1.000
_cell.length_c   1.000
_cell.angle_alpha   90.00
_cell.angle_beta   90.00
_cell.angle_gamma   90.00
#
_symmetry.space_group_name_H-M   'P 1'
#
loop_
_entity.id
_entity.type
_entity.pdbx_description
1 polymer ?
#
loop_
_entity_poly.entity_id
_entity_poly.type
_entity_poly.pdbx_seq_one_letter_code
_entity_poly.pdbx_strand_id
1 'polypeptide(L)'
;MEELKAIRVQGMSRTLVITQAAIIAALYPVLTILASLLGLSSGAIQVRFSEALTILPFFSFAGVPGVTIGCLVSNIVTGSDIFDIIFGTLATFIGAVGTWYIGILFRKTEKNLLKFLSPLPPIIANTIIVPFVLTYAYHMQDGIPFLMLTVGAGEVISCGILGLILLTALYPIRNKVFRA
;
A
#
# COMPACT_ATOMS: atom_id res chain seq x y z
N MET A 1 -4.30 4.50 -30.12
CA MET A 1 -4.27 5.90 -29.64
C MET A 1 -5.51 6.31 -28.82
N GLU A 2 -6.67 5.68 -29.01
CA GLU A 2 -7.86 5.96 -28.19
C GLU A 2 -7.80 5.31 -26.79
N GLU A 3 -7.18 4.15 -26.65
CA GLU A 3 -7.02 3.51 -25.33
C GLU A 3 -6.12 4.31 -24.39
N LEU A 4 -5.10 5.02 -24.90
CA LEU A 4 -4.28 5.93 -24.11
C LEU A 4 -5.03 7.20 -23.67
N LYS A 5 -6.11 7.58 -24.36
CA LYS A 5 -7.00 8.67 -23.95
C LYS A 5 -7.95 8.25 -22.80
N ALA A 6 -8.25 6.95 -22.67
CA ALA A 6 -9.05 6.41 -21.56
C ALA A 6 -8.27 6.35 -20.24
N ILE A 7 -6.94 6.42 -20.29
CA ILE A 7 -6.04 6.57 -19.12
C ILE A 7 -5.97 8.05 -18.68
N ARG A 8 -6.62 8.96 -19.40
CA ARG A 8 -6.75 10.35 -18.96
C ARG A 8 -7.49 10.30 -17.61
N VAL A 9 -6.75 10.61 -16.56
CA VAL A 9 -7.25 10.87 -15.21
C VAL A 9 -8.51 11.71 -15.35
N GLN A 10 -9.69 11.07 -15.29
CA GLN A 10 -10.96 11.68 -15.61
C GLN A 10 -11.14 12.90 -14.71
N GLY A 11 -11.02 14.11 -15.26
CA GLY A 11 -11.51 15.35 -14.65
C GLY A 11 -10.78 15.86 -13.41
N MET A 12 -9.87 15.13 -12.78
CA MET A 12 -9.13 15.62 -11.62
C MET A 12 -8.08 16.65 -12.03
N SER A 13 -8.11 17.83 -11.41
CA SER A 13 -7.05 18.83 -11.60
C SER A 13 -5.71 18.25 -11.13
N ARG A 14 -4.61 18.57 -11.81
CA ARG A 14 -3.26 18.13 -11.40
C ARG A 14 -2.96 18.50 -9.94
N THR A 15 -3.41 19.68 -9.53
CA THR A 15 -3.30 20.16 -8.15
C THR A 15 -3.96 19.21 -7.16
N LEU A 16 -5.16 18.71 -7.46
CA LEU A 16 -5.88 17.79 -6.57
C LEU A 16 -5.15 16.45 -6.42
N VAL A 17 -4.61 15.91 -7.54
CA VAL A 17 -3.80 14.67 -7.51
C VAL A 17 -2.57 14.86 -6.63
N ILE A 18 -1.84 15.95 -6.80
CA ILE A 18 -0.63 16.27 -6.03
C ILE A 18 -0.99 16.44 -4.55
N THR A 19 -2.05 17.18 -4.23
CA THR A 19 -2.47 17.41 -2.84
C THR A 19 -2.87 16.10 -2.16
N GLN A 20 -3.64 15.23 -2.83
CA GLN A 20 -4.01 13.93 -2.28
C GLN A 20 -2.79 13.04 -2.07
N ALA A 21 -1.88 12.97 -3.05
CA ALA A 21 -0.65 12.20 -2.93
C ALA A 21 0.21 12.70 -1.76
N ALA A 22 0.33 14.02 -1.58
CA ALA A 22 1.09 14.61 -0.49
C ALA A 22 0.50 14.29 0.89
N ILE A 23 -0.83 14.35 1.03
CA ILE A 23 -1.53 13.99 2.28
C ILE A 23 -1.29 12.51 2.59
N ILE A 24 -1.44 11.61 1.62
CA ILE A 24 -1.23 10.17 1.80
C ILE A 24 0.24 9.92 2.18
N ALA A 25 1.19 10.56 1.48
CA ALA A 25 2.62 10.43 1.77
C ALA A 25 3.00 10.93 3.18
N ALA A 26 2.31 11.93 3.69
CA ALA A 26 2.52 12.44 5.05
C ALA A 26 1.90 11.53 6.12
N LEU A 27 0.73 10.95 5.85
CA LEU A 27 0.04 10.05 6.79
C LEU A 27 0.76 8.72 6.96
N TYR A 28 1.41 8.23 5.91
CA TYR A 28 2.05 6.92 5.92
C TYR A 28 3.13 6.80 7.02
N PRO A 29 4.16 7.66 7.11
CA PRO A 29 5.16 7.58 8.17
C PRO A 29 4.57 7.79 9.56
N VAL A 30 3.56 8.64 9.72
CA VAL A 30 2.87 8.85 11.01
C VAL A 30 2.25 7.55 11.50
N LEU A 31 1.54 6.83 10.63
CA LEU A 31 0.92 5.54 10.96
C LEU A 31 1.95 4.43 11.20
N THR A 32 3.09 4.47 10.50
CA THR A 32 4.20 3.53 10.74
C THR A 32 4.81 3.76 12.12
N ILE A 33 5.11 5.02 12.47
CA ILE A 33 5.65 5.38 13.79
C ILE A 33 4.66 4.99 14.89
N LEU A 34 3.36 5.26 14.69
CA LEU A 34 2.33 4.89 15.65
C LEU A 34 2.29 3.37 15.90
N ALA A 35 2.35 2.55 14.85
CA ALA A 35 2.40 1.09 14.99
C ALA A 35 3.67 0.64 15.73
N SER A 36 4.81 1.30 15.47
CA SER A 36 6.07 1.01 16.16
C SER A 36 6.02 1.37 17.64
N LEU A 37 5.45 2.51 18.00
CA LEU A 37 5.28 2.95 19.40
C LEU A 37 4.36 2.01 20.19
N LEU A 38 3.41 1.37 19.52
CA LEU A 38 2.53 0.36 20.12
C LEU A 38 3.16 -1.05 20.17
N GLY A 39 4.42 -1.20 19.72
CA GLY A 39 5.12 -2.48 19.71
C GLY A 39 4.65 -3.46 18.62
N LEU A 40 3.78 -3.02 17.70
CA LEU A 40 3.19 -3.88 16.67
C LEU A 40 4.15 -4.20 15.52
N SER A 41 5.22 -3.41 15.38
CA SER A 41 6.28 -3.61 14.36
C SER A 41 7.41 -4.53 14.83
N SER A 42 7.40 -4.94 16.10
CA SER A 42 8.41 -5.79 16.71
C SER A 42 7.78 -7.14 17.08
N GLY A 43 8.18 -8.20 16.41
CA GLY A 43 7.66 -9.53 16.66
C GLY A 43 7.70 -10.42 15.43
N ALA A 44 7.29 -11.69 15.59
CA ALA A 44 7.25 -12.63 14.49
C ALA A 44 6.26 -12.21 13.39
N ILE A 45 5.12 -11.64 13.78
CA ILE A 45 4.13 -11.07 12.86
C ILE A 45 4.11 -9.56 13.09
N GLN A 46 4.53 -8.80 12.06
CA GLN A 46 4.57 -7.34 12.12
C GLN A 46 3.30 -6.75 11.52
N VAL A 47 2.61 -5.89 12.27
CA VAL A 47 1.43 -5.17 11.80
C VAL A 47 1.78 -3.70 11.61
N ARG A 48 1.61 -3.18 10.39
CA ARG A 48 1.89 -1.79 10.03
C ARG A 48 0.58 -1.10 9.65
N PHE A 49 0.14 -0.12 10.42
CA PHE A 49 -1.09 0.63 10.10
C PHE A 49 -1.00 1.39 8.78
N SER A 50 0.20 1.82 8.40
CA SER A 50 0.46 2.50 7.12
C SER A 50 0.12 1.63 5.91
N GLU A 51 0.25 0.31 6.00
CA GLU A 51 -0.09 -0.60 4.91
C GLU A 51 -1.60 -0.62 4.59
N ALA A 52 -2.46 -0.22 5.52
CA ALA A 52 -3.88 -0.01 5.24
C ALA A 52 -4.11 1.07 4.17
N LEU A 53 -3.19 2.04 4.02
CA LEU A 53 -3.29 3.08 2.99
C LEU A 53 -3.03 2.55 1.57
N THR A 54 -2.44 1.36 1.42
CA THR A 54 -2.19 0.74 0.10
C THR A 54 -3.48 0.37 -0.64
N ILE A 55 -4.63 0.49 0.03
CA ILE A 55 -5.96 0.38 -0.58
C ILE A 55 -6.38 1.66 -1.34
N LEU A 56 -5.82 2.83 -1.04
CA LEU A 56 -6.24 4.12 -1.61
C LEU A 56 -6.04 4.23 -3.13
N PRO A 57 -5.03 3.59 -3.75
CA PRO A 57 -4.93 3.48 -5.20
C PRO A 57 -6.18 2.91 -5.89
N PHE A 58 -6.98 2.09 -5.20
CA PHE A 58 -8.26 1.59 -5.72
C PHE A 58 -9.21 2.73 -6.13
N PHE A 59 -9.20 3.84 -5.41
CA PHE A 59 -10.07 4.99 -5.67
C PHE A 59 -9.47 5.99 -6.66
N SER A 60 -8.16 6.25 -6.58
CA SER A 60 -7.50 7.32 -7.33
C SER A 60 -6.04 6.99 -7.63
N PHE A 61 -5.56 7.42 -8.80
CA PHE A 61 -4.14 7.32 -9.15
C PHE A 61 -3.23 8.05 -8.16
N ALA A 62 -3.72 9.10 -7.49
CA ALA A 62 -2.97 9.82 -6.46
C ALA A 62 -2.48 8.90 -5.31
N GLY A 63 -3.21 7.81 -5.06
CA GLY A 63 -2.80 6.80 -4.09
C GLY A 63 -1.46 6.13 -4.44
N VAL A 64 -1.15 5.91 -5.72
CA VAL A 64 0.10 5.24 -6.13
C VAL A 64 1.33 6.03 -5.71
N PRO A 65 1.56 7.29 -6.16
CA PRO A 65 2.69 8.07 -5.70
C PRO A 65 2.61 8.37 -4.20
N GLY A 66 1.40 8.54 -3.64
CA GLY A 66 1.21 8.84 -2.23
C GLY A 66 1.77 7.76 -1.31
N VAL A 67 1.36 6.50 -1.48
CA VAL A 67 1.87 5.41 -0.63
C VAL A 67 3.33 5.06 -0.93
N THR A 68 3.76 5.19 -2.18
CA THR A 68 5.16 4.92 -2.57
C THR A 68 6.13 5.91 -1.91
N ILE A 69 5.84 7.21 -2.03
CA ILE A 69 6.65 8.26 -1.39
C ILE A 69 6.52 8.16 0.13
N GLY A 70 5.32 7.86 0.63
CA GLY A 70 5.08 7.67 2.06
C GLY A 70 5.90 6.52 2.64
N CYS A 71 5.97 5.38 1.95
CA CYS A 71 6.79 4.24 2.34
C CYS A 71 8.29 4.60 2.32
N LEU A 72 8.77 5.27 1.25
CA LEU A 72 10.15 5.73 1.14
C LEU A 72 10.52 6.63 2.32
N VAL A 73 9.72 7.66 2.58
CA VAL A 73 9.95 8.59 3.70
C VAL A 73 9.88 7.87 5.05
N SER A 74 8.92 6.97 5.21
CA SER A 74 8.76 6.16 6.41
C SER A 74 10.02 5.34 6.70
N ASN A 75 10.54 4.61 5.73
CA ASN A 75 11.74 3.77 5.89
C ASN A 75 12.98 4.62 6.20
N ILE A 76 13.13 5.80 5.60
CA ILE A 76 14.22 6.74 5.92
C ILE A 76 14.10 7.25 7.36
N VAL A 77 12.92 7.71 7.77
CA VAL A 77 12.70 8.31 9.10
C VAL A 77 12.81 7.27 10.21
N THR A 78 12.41 6.03 9.96
CA THR A 78 12.55 4.92 10.93
C THR A 78 13.96 4.34 10.97
N GLY A 79 14.89 4.79 10.11
CA GLY A 79 16.26 4.32 10.09
C GLY A 79 16.39 2.88 9.56
N SER A 80 15.53 2.49 8.63
CA SER A 80 15.59 1.18 7.98
C SER A 80 16.89 1.01 7.18
N ASP A 81 17.31 -0.25 6.97
CA ASP A 81 18.43 -0.57 6.11
C ASP A 81 18.20 -0.08 4.66
N ILE A 82 19.29 0.23 3.94
CA ILE A 82 19.23 0.76 2.57
C ILE A 82 18.50 -0.19 1.62
N PHE A 83 18.65 -1.50 1.81
CA PHE A 83 17.93 -2.50 1.01
C PHE A 83 16.43 -2.47 1.29
N ASP A 84 16.02 -2.25 2.55
CA ASP A 84 14.60 -2.10 2.91
C ASP A 84 14.03 -0.79 2.35
N ILE A 85 14.78 0.30 2.39
CA ILE A 85 14.39 1.57 1.76
C ILE A 85 14.10 1.35 0.26
N ILE A 86 14.96 0.62 -0.45
CA ILE A 86 14.81 0.39 -1.90
C ILE A 86 13.73 -0.66 -2.19
N PHE A 87 13.91 -1.87 -1.67
CA PHE A 87 13.06 -3.01 -2.05
C PHE A 87 11.70 -2.99 -1.35
N GLY A 88 11.60 -2.50 -0.11
CA GLY A 88 10.33 -2.27 0.56
C GLY A 88 9.49 -1.21 -0.15
N THR A 89 10.11 -0.11 -0.58
CA THR A 89 9.44 0.92 -1.40
C THR A 89 9.02 0.36 -2.76
N LEU A 90 9.86 -0.46 -3.40
CA LEU A 90 9.52 -1.13 -4.66
C LEU A 90 8.34 -2.09 -4.51
N ALA A 91 8.30 -2.88 -3.43
CA ALA A 91 7.18 -3.77 -3.13
C ALA A 91 5.87 -2.98 -2.96
N THR A 92 5.90 -1.88 -2.19
CA THR A 92 4.76 -0.97 -2.02
C THR A 92 4.31 -0.37 -3.35
N PHE A 93 5.25 0.05 -4.21
CA PHE A 93 4.92 0.58 -5.55
C PHE A 93 4.22 -0.46 -6.42
N ILE A 94 4.78 -1.68 -6.51
CA ILE A 94 4.19 -2.79 -7.29
C ILE A 94 2.77 -3.09 -6.77
N GLY A 95 2.61 -3.20 -5.46
CA GLY A 95 1.32 -3.42 -4.82
C GLY A 95 0.32 -2.31 -5.13
N ALA A 96 0.74 -1.05 -5.02
CA ALA A 96 -0.09 0.13 -5.29
C ALA A 96 -0.56 0.18 -6.76
N VAL A 97 0.32 -0.10 -7.72
CA VAL A 97 -0.04 -0.18 -9.15
C VAL A 97 -1.05 -1.30 -9.38
N GLY A 98 -0.84 -2.47 -8.78
CA GLY A 98 -1.79 -3.58 -8.87
C GLY A 98 -3.16 -3.24 -8.29
N THR A 99 -3.22 -2.62 -7.11
CA THR A 99 -4.46 -2.15 -6.49
C THR A 99 -5.17 -1.09 -7.36
N TRP A 100 -4.43 -0.15 -7.94
CA TRP A 100 -4.97 0.83 -8.88
C TRP A 100 -5.58 0.18 -10.12
N TYR A 101 -4.90 -0.81 -10.69
CA TYR A 101 -5.41 -1.56 -11.85
C TYR A 101 -6.72 -2.29 -11.52
N ILE A 102 -6.81 -2.95 -10.35
CA ILE A 102 -8.05 -3.56 -9.86
C ILE A 102 -9.15 -2.50 -9.70
N GLY A 103 -8.83 -1.30 -9.22
CA GLY A 103 -9.76 -0.18 -9.13
C GLY A 103 -10.29 0.27 -10.50
N ILE A 104 -9.45 0.32 -11.54
CA ILE A 104 -9.90 0.58 -12.93
C ILE A 104 -10.86 -0.51 -13.39
N LEU A 105 -10.48 -1.77 -13.18
CA LEU A 105 -11.29 -2.92 -13.58
C LEU A 105 -12.66 -2.94 -12.87
N PHE A 106 -12.66 -2.58 -11.58
CA PHE A 106 -13.89 -2.43 -10.81
C PHE A 106 -14.80 -1.36 -11.41
N ARG A 107 -14.28 -0.18 -11.75
CA ARG A 107 -15.08 0.91 -12.38
C ARG A 107 -15.67 0.52 -13.74
N LYS A 108 -15.02 -0.41 -14.47
CA LYS A 108 -15.52 -0.92 -15.76
C LYS A 108 -16.58 -2.01 -15.59
N THR A 109 -16.49 -2.85 -14.59
CA THR A 109 -17.27 -4.09 -14.47
C THR A 109 -18.27 -4.09 -13.32
N GLU A 110 -18.08 -3.19 -12.34
CA GLU A 110 -18.86 -3.07 -11.09
C GLU A 110 -18.95 -4.36 -10.26
N LYS A 111 -18.07 -5.33 -10.52
CA LYS A 111 -18.03 -6.61 -9.79
C LYS A 111 -17.53 -6.42 -8.38
N ASN A 112 -18.39 -6.62 -7.38
CA ASN A 112 -18.05 -6.47 -5.96
C ASN A 112 -16.85 -7.33 -5.51
N LEU A 113 -16.62 -8.48 -6.15
CA LEU A 113 -15.46 -9.33 -5.88
C LEU A 113 -14.13 -8.56 -5.98
N LEU A 114 -14.02 -7.61 -6.92
CA LEU A 114 -12.80 -6.83 -7.12
C LEU A 114 -12.46 -5.92 -5.93
N LYS A 115 -13.45 -5.51 -5.13
CA LYS A 115 -13.20 -4.79 -3.87
C LYS A 115 -12.45 -5.67 -2.88
N PHE A 116 -12.84 -6.94 -2.75
CA PHE A 116 -12.19 -7.90 -1.85
C PHE A 116 -10.82 -8.36 -2.37
N LEU A 117 -10.61 -8.33 -3.69
CA LEU A 117 -9.33 -8.67 -4.30
C LEU A 117 -8.33 -7.50 -4.30
N SER A 118 -8.79 -6.27 -4.02
CA SER A 118 -7.95 -5.07 -4.10
C SER A 118 -6.75 -5.04 -3.14
N PRO A 119 -6.74 -5.71 -1.95
CA PRO A 119 -5.55 -5.79 -1.10
C PRO A 119 -4.54 -6.86 -1.54
N LEU A 120 -4.90 -7.78 -2.45
CA LEU A 120 -4.00 -8.87 -2.82
C LEU A 120 -2.66 -8.44 -3.44
N PRO A 121 -2.61 -7.44 -4.36
CA PRO A 121 -1.34 -7.04 -4.93
C PRO A 121 -0.29 -6.60 -3.90
N PRO A 122 -0.56 -5.71 -2.93
CA PRO A 122 0.41 -5.37 -1.91
C PRO A 122 0.75 -6.55 -0.98
N ILE A 123 -0.23 -7.38 -0.60
CA ILE A 123 0.03 -8.59 0.20
C ILE A 123 1.03 -9.50 -0.52
N ILE A 124 0.81 -9.79 -1.81
CA ILE A 124 1.67 -10.67 -2.59
C ILE A 124 3.06 -10.05 -2.77
N ALA A 125 3.14 -8.77 -3.13
CA ALA A 125 4.41 -8.09 -3.37
C ALA A 125 5.29 -8.10 -2.10
N ASN A 126 4.73 -7.72 -0.95
CA ASN A 126 5.47 -7.70 0.31
C ASN A 126 5.83 -9.11 0.79
N THR A 127 4.91 -10.07 0.70
CA THR A 127 5.16 -11.48 1.10
C THR A 127 6.30 -12.10 0.30
N ILE A 128 6.50 -11.69 -0.95
CA ILE A 128 7.60 -12.21 -1.79
C ILE A 128 8.88 -11.42 -1.54
N ILE A 129 8.85 -10.09 -1.52
CA ILE A 129 10.05 -9.25 -1.55
C ILE A 129 10.65 -9.07 -0.16
N VAL A 130 9.84 -8.75 0.85
CA VAL A 130 10.32 -8.40 2.19
C VAL A 130 11.09 -9.52 2.90
N PRO A 131 10.73 -10.82 2.80
CA PRO A 131 11.51 -11.89 3.41
C PRO A 131 12.97 -11.96 2.94
N PHE A 132 13.24 -11.64 1.67
CA PHE A 132 14.62 -11.57 1.18
C PHE A 132 15.39 -10.40 1.80
N VAL A 133 14.73 -9.24 1.97
CA VAL A 133 15.34 -8.11 2.68
C VAL A 133 15.65 -8.49 4.13
N LEU A 134 14.73 -9.12 4.83
CA LEU A 134 14.94 -9.58 6.21
C LEU A 134 16.11 -10.56 6.34
N THR A 135 16.25 -11.46 5.37
CA THR A 135 17.34 -12.43 5.37
C THR A 135 18.68 -11.78 5.03
N TYR A 136 18.75 -10.96 3.98
CA TYR A 136 20.03 -10.49 3.44
C TYR A 136 20.50 -9.16 4.05
N ALA A 137 19.58 -8.24 4.40
CA ALA A 137 19.91 -6.95 4.98
C ALA A 137 19.95 -7.00 6.51
N TYR A 138 18.96 -7.64 7.12
CA TYR A 138 18.89 -7.74 8.59
C TYR A 138 19.51 -9.02 9.15
N HIS A 139 20.04 -9.89 8.28
CA HIS A 139 20.71 -11.14 8.67
C HIS A 139 19.87 -12.04 9.59
N MET A 140 18.54 -12.05 9.40
CA MET A 140 17.66 -12.93 10.16
C MET A 140 18.00 -14.40 9.88
N GLN A 141 18.09 -15.19 10.94
CA GLN A 141 18.47 -16.63 10.85
C GLN A 141 17.29 -17.54 10.51
N ASP A 142 16.08 -16.96 10.50
CA ASP A 142 14.86 -17.68 10.16
C ASP A 142 14.85 -18.06 8.68
N GLY A 143 14.32 -19.24 8.37
CA GLY A 143 14.20 -19.69 6.99
C GLY A 143 13.24 -18.80 6.17
N ILE A 144 13.56 -18.53 4.91
CA ILE A 144 12.73 -17.71 4.01
C ILE A 144 11.25 -18.13 4.01
N PRO A 145 10.88 -19.45 3.98
CA PRO A 145 9.47 -19.82 4.03
C PRO A 145 8.76 -19.41 5.32
N PHE A 146 9.44 -19.43 6.45
CA PHE A 146 8.90 -18.96 7.72
C PHE A 146 8.69 -17.43 7.69
N LEU A 147 9.66 -16.68 7.18
CA LEU A 147 9.54 -15.23 7.01
C LEU A 147 8.41 -14.86 6.04
N MET A 148 8.20 -15.63 4.96
CA MET A 148 7.06 -15.45 4.07
C MET A 148 5.72 -15.63 4.79
N LEU A 149 5.60 -16.63 5.66
CA LEU A 149 4.40 -16.86 6.44
C LEU A 149 4.13 -15.73 7.43
N THR A 150 5.14 -15.28 8.16
CA THR A 150 5.00 -14.23 9.18
C THR A 150 4.74 -12.86 8.55
N VAL A 151 5.47 -12.49 7.49
CA VAL A 151 5.22 -11.26 6.73
C VAL A 151 3.85 -11.32 6.08
N GLY A 152 3.51 -12.42 5.40
CA GLY A 152 2.20 -12.61 4.78
C GLY A 152 1.04 -12.49 5.77
N ALA A 153 1.17 -13.06 6.98
CA ALA A 153 0.17 -12.91 8.04
C ALA A 153 0.02 -11.43 8.47
N GLY A 154 1.13 -10.71 8.65
CA GLY A 154 1.12 -9.27 8.95
C GLY A 154 0.44 -8.45 7.85
N GLU A 155 0.74 -8.76 6.58
CA GLU A 155 0.14 -8.10 5.43
C GLU A 155 -1.37 -8.39 5.28
N VAL A 156 -1.80 -9.62 5.56
CA VAL A 156 -3.24 -9.95 5.57
C VAL A 156 -3.98 -9.12 6.62
N ILE A 157 -3.38 -8.89 7.79
CA ILE A 157 -3.98 -8.02 8.81
C ILE A 157 -3.96 -6.57 8.36
N SER A 158 -2.80 -6.07 7.93
CA SER A 158 -2.57 -4.65 7.61
C SER A 158 -3.26 -4.21 6.32
N CYS A 159 -2.95 -4.85 5.19
CA CYS A 159 -3.54 -4.55 3.89
C CYS A 159 -4.94 -5.17 3.73
N GLY A 160 -5.10 -6.43 4.17
CA GLY A 160 -6.35 -7.17 4.03
C GLY A 160 -7.43 -6.61 4.95
N ILE A 161 -7.31 -6.83 6.26
CA ILE A 161 -8.37 -6.48 7.21
C ILE A 161 -8.49 -4.95 7.34
N LEU A 162 -7.42 -4.26 7.74
CA LEU A 162 -7.47 -2.82 7.95
C LEU A 162 -7.70 -2.06 6.64
N GLY A 163 -7.10 -2.50 5.53
CA GLY A 163 -7.33 -1.90 4.22
C GLY A 163 -8.78 -2.05 3.75
N LEU A 164 -9.43 -3.22 3.93
CA LEU A 164 -10.84 -3.40 3.58
C LEU A 164 -11.78 -2.61 4.51
N ILE A 165 -11.45 -2.45 5.79
CA ILE A 165 -12.19 -1.56 6.68
C ILE A 165 -12.10 -0.13 6.16
N LEU A 166 -10.91 0.34 5.79
CA LEU A 166 -10.70 1.67 5.23
C LEU A 166 -11.44 1.84 3.89
N LEU A 167 -11.39 0.82 3.01
CA LEU A 167 -12.13 0.84 1.75
C LEU A 167 -13.63 1.00 1.98
N THR A 168 -14.21 0.18 2.87
CA THR A 168 -15.65 0.23 3.16
C THR A 168 -16.07 1.55 3.79
N ALA A 169 -15.25 2.12 4.67
CA ALA A 169 -15.50 3.42 5.29
C ALA A 169 -15.45 4.59 4.27
N LEU A 170 -14.50 4.55 3.33
CA LEU A 170 -14.35 5.60 2.32
C LEU A 170 -15.30 5.45 1.12
N TYR A 171 -15.79 4.24 0.87
CA TYR A 171 -16.60 3.95 -0.32
C TYR A 171 -17.84 4.85 -0.47
N PRO A 172 -18.65 5.12 0.57
CA PRO A 172 -19.83 5.99 0.46
C PRO A 172 -19.49 7.46 0.17
N ILE A 173 -18.30 7.91 0.57
CA ILE A 173 -17.86 9.30 0.39
C ILE A 173 -16.83 9.47 -0.74
N ARG A 174 -16.53 8.40 -1.50
CA ARG A 174 -15.47 8.39 -2.53
C ARG A 174 -15.56 9.53 -3.54
N ASN A 175 -16.80 9.87 -3.99
CA ASN A 175 -17.04 10.93 -4.96
C ASN A 175 -16.77 12.33 -4.41
N LYS A 176 -16.81 12.51 -3.07
CA LYS A 176 -16.47 13.78 -2.40
C LYS A 176 -14.98 13.90 -2.18
N VAL A 177 -14.33 12.79 -1.80
CA VAL A 177 -12.91 12.77 -1.43
C VAL A 177 -12.02 12.64 -2.67
N PHE A 178 -12.32 11.70 -3.55
CA PHE A 178 -11.42 11.38 -4.68
C PHE A 178 -11.84 12.01 -6.00
N ARG A 179 -13.03 12.65 -6.08
CA ARG A 179 -13.56 13.31 -7.28
C ARG A 179 -13.13 12.62 -8.58
N ALA A 180 -13.53 11.34 -8.69
CA ALA A 180 -13.26 10.56 -9.87
C ALA A 180 -14.15 11.01 -11.04
#